data_48aa7b27c6abd578a23cfac796a70c3f
#
_entry.id   48aa7b27c6abd578a23cfac796a70c3f
#
_cell.length_a   1.000
_cell.length_b   1.000
_cell.length_c   1.000
_cell.angle_alpha   90.00
_cell.angle_beta   90.00
_cell.angle_gamma   90.00
#
_symmetry.space_group_name_H-M   'P 1'
#
loop_
_entity.id
_entity.type
_entity.pdbx_description
1 polymer ?
#
loop_
_entity_poly.entity_id
_entity_poly.type
_entity_poly.pdbx_seq_one_letter_code
_entity_poly.pdbx_strand_id
1 'polypeptide(L)'
;VLEDGQYQIDFERFRTDVKGCKILILSNPHNPGGRVWTREELAEIAEICYDNQVLVISDEIHADLTLPGYTHPTFALVSEKARRNSLVFMSPSKAFNMPGLASSYCIIEDEDIRRRFQTYMEASEFSEGHLFAYLGVAAAYSNGTEWLDQVLEYIQGNIDFTDEYLKANIPAIRMIRPQA
;
A
#
# COMPACT_ATOMS: atom_id res chain seq x y z
N VAL A 1 -14.93 8.52 -0.86
CA VAL A 1 -16.17 8.73 -0.06
C VAL A 1 -16.31 7.62 0.97
N LEU A 2 -17.12 7.84 2.01
CA LEU A 2 -17.45 6.83 3.01
C LEU A 2 -18.90 6.38 2.77
N GLU A 3 -19.06 5.11 2.41
CA GLU A 3 -20.39 4.51 2.13
C GLU A 3 -20.49 3.17 2.84
N ASP A 4 -21.62 2.89 3.47
CA ASP A 4 -21.90 1.64 4.19
C ASP A 4 -20.82 1.22 5.19
N GLY A 5 -20.13 2.19 5.81
CA GLY A 5 -19.07 1.96 6.79
C GLY A 5 -17.73 1.58 6.18
N GLN A 6 -17.52 1.76 4.89
CA GLN A 6 -16.24 1.54 4.21
C GLN A 6 -15.88 2.70 3.29
N TYR A 7 -14.57 2.91 3.10
CA TYR A 7 -14.08 3.85 2.10
C TYR A 7 -14.26 3.29 0.69
N GLN A 8 -14.83 4.10 -0.19
CA GLN A 8 -15.07 3.80 -1.60
C GLN A 8 -14.38 4.83 -2.49
N ILE A 9 -14.01 4.43 -3.69
CA ILE A 9 -13.51 5.33 -4.71
C ILE A 9 -14.69 5.84 -5.52
N ASP A 10 -14.85 7.17 -5.59
CA ASP A 10 -15.78 7.82 -6.49
C ASP A 10 -15.13 7.89 -7.89
N PHE A 11 -15.36 6.87 -8.71
CA PHE A 11 -14.75 6.78 -10.03
C PHE A 11 -15.24 7.85 -11.00
N GLU A 12 -16.48 8.32 -10.88
CA GLU A 12 -17.00 9.41 -11.73
C GLU A 12 -16.20 10.70 -11.48
N ARG A 13 -16.02 11.03 -10.21
CA ARG A 13 -15.19 12.16 -9.81
C ARG A 13 -13.74 11.95 -10.18
N PHE A 14 -13.20 10.76 -9.93
CA PHE A 14 -11.80 10.42 -10.23
C PHE A 14 -11.48 10.61 -11.72
N ARG A 15 -12.36 10.16 -12.63
CA ARG A 15 -12.21 10.36 -14.09
C ARG A 15 -12.12 11.84 -14.47
N THR A 16 -12.70 12.72 -13.68
CA THR A 16 -12.65 14.16 -13.90
C THR A 16 -11.41 14.78 -13.29
N ASP A 17 -11.10 14.44 -12.04
CA ASP A 17 -10.02 15.05 -11.26
C ASP A 17 -8.63 14.64 -11.75
N VAL A 18 -8.51 13.47 -12.38
CA VAL A 18 -7.23 12.96 -12.93
C VAL A 18 -6.75 13.74 -14.16
N LYS A 19 -7.65 14.44 -14.85
CA LYS A 19 -7.30 15.17 -16.08
C LYS A 19 -6.29 16.28 -15.81
N GLY A 20 -5.20 16.25 -16.56
CA GLY A 20 -4.11 17.22 -16.44
C GLY A 20 -3.12 16.92 -15.30
N CYS A 21 -3.38 15.93 -14.47
CA CYS A 21 -2.41 15.40 -13.52
C CYS A 21 -1.23 14.73 -14.26
N LYS A 22 -0.09 14.61 -13.58
CA LYS A 22 1.08 13.90 -14.08
C LYS A 22 1.38 12.66 -13.29
N ILE A 23 1.02 12.67 -12.00
CA ILE A 23 1.29 11.60 -11.06
C ILE A 23 0.05 11.42 -10.19
N LEU A 24 -0.32 10.17 -9.93
CA LEU A 24 -1.19 9.74 -8.85
C LEU A 24 -0.33 9.07 -7.77
N ILE A 25 -0.47 9.51 -6.53
CA ILE A 25 0.06 8.78 -5.37
C ILE A 25 -1.09 8.02 -4.74
N LEU A 26 -1.00 6.70 -4.75
CA LEU A 26 -2.02 5.78 -4.26
C LEU A 26 -1.51 5.08 -2.99
N SER A 27 -2.24 5.20 -1.88
CA SER A 27 -2.01 4.39 -0.68
C SER A 27 -2.75 3.07 -0.81
N ASN A 28 -2.03 1.95 -0.85
CA ASN A 28 -2.55 0.61 -1.12
C ASN A 28 -1.82 -0.46 -0.26
N PRO A 29 -2.37 -0.90 0.86
CA PRO A 29 -3.68 -0.54 1.48
C PRO A 29 -3.75 0.94 1.90
N HIS A 30 -4.98 1.46 2.02
CA HIS A 30 -5.21 2.87 2.32
C HIS A 30 -4.95 3.21 3.78
N ASN A 31 -3.97 4.04 4.05
CA ASN A 31 -3.69 4.63 5.35
C ASN A 31 -4.22 6.09 5.40
N PRO A 32 -5.02 6.50 6.40
CA PRO A 32 -5.34 5.81 7.66
C PRO A 32 -6.63 4.98 7.63
N GLY A 33 -7.29 4.82 6.49
CA GLY A 33 -8.63 4.23 6.41
C GLY A 33 -8.67 2.71 6.60
N GLY A 34 -7.54 2.02 6.58
CA GLY A 34 -7.46 0.57 6.71
C GLY A 34 -8.16 -0.20 5.58
N ARG A 35 -8.32 0.42 4.40
CA ARG A 35 -9.02 -0.18 3.26
C ARG A 35 -8.04 -0.93 2.36
N VAL A 36 -8.31 -2.19 2.09
CA VAL A 36 -7.65 -2.97 1.04
C VAL A 36 -8.46 -2.84 -0.25
N TRP A 37 -7.88 -2.20 -1.26
CA TRP A 37 -8.54 -2.04 -2.56
C TRP A 37 -8.64 -3.38 -3.28
N THR A 38 -9.76 -3.60 -3.99
CA THR A 38 -9.92 -4.83 -4.77
C THR A 38 -9.08 -4.78 -6.04
N ARG A 39 -8.87 -5.96 -6.65
CA ARG A 39 -8.17 -6.06 -7.93
C ARG A 39 -8.89 -5.26 -9.03
N GLU A 40 -10.21 -5.27 -9.01
CA GLU A 40 -11.07 -4.57 -9.96
C GLU A 40 -10.95 -3.05 -9.80
N GLU A 41 -11.02 -2.54 -8.56
CA GLU A 41 -10.81 -1.12 -8.26
C GLU A 41 -9.43 -0.65 -8.74
N LEU A 42 -8.38 -1.41 -8.44
CA LEU A 42 -7.02 -1.08 -8.86
C LEU A 42 -6.82 -1.15 -10.37
N ALA A 43 -7.46 -2.12 -11.03
CA ALA A 43 -7.43 -2.23 -12.50
C ALA A 43 -8.13 -1.03 -13.16
N GLU A 44 -9.24 -0.56 -12.60
CA GLU A 44 -9.94 0.62 -13.10
C GLU A 44 -9.12 1.89 -12.90
N ILE A 45 -8.46 2.06 -11.74
CA ILE A 45 -7.49 3.16 -11.52
C ILE A 45 -6.40 3.11 -12.59
N ALA A 46 -5.82 1.93 -12.82
CA ALA A 46 -4.73 1.76 -13.79
C ALA A 46 -5.16 2.13 -15.21
N GLU A 47 -6.38 1.72 -15.62
CA GLU A 47 -6.97 2.07 -16.92
C GLU A 47 -7.11 3.58 -17.07
N ILE A 48 -7.75 4.23 -16.10
CA ILE A 48 -7.99 5.67 -16.11
C ILE A 48 -6.67 6.45 -16.14
N CYS A 49 -5.69 6.08 -15.30
CA CYS A 49 -4.41 6.74 -15.24
C CYS A 49 -3.60 6.57 -16.53
N TYR A 50 -3.56 5.36 -17.07
CA TYR A 50 -2.85 5.06 -18.32
C TYR A 50 -3.40 5.88 -19.49
N ASP A 51 -4.72 5.92 -19.66
CA ASP A 51 -5.39 6.62 -20.75
C ASP A 51 -5.23 8.15 -20.65
N ASN A 52 -5.00 8.69 -19.42
CA ASN A 52 -4.71 10.11 -19.19
C ASN A 52 -3.22 10.42 -19.07
N GLN A 53 -2.32 9.46 -19.31
CA GLN A 53 -0.85 9.62 -19.20
C GLN A 53 -0.40 10.06 -17.80
N VAL A 54 -1.07 9.53 -16.76
CA VAL A 54 -0.78 9.79 -15.35
C VAL A 54 -0.01 8.60 -14.79
N LEU A 55 1.23 8.83 -14.36
CA LEU A 55 2.06 7.81 -13.72
C LEU A 55 1.53 7.49 -12.32
N VAL A 56 1.45 6.22 -11.97
CA VAL A 56 1.00 5.80 -10.63
C VAL A 56 2.19 5.47 -9.74
N ILE A 57 2.23 6.09 -8.58
CA ILE A 57 3.10 5.70 -7.46
C ILE A 57 2.22 4.98 -6.45
N SER A 58 2.36 3.66 -6.37
CA SER A 58 1.64 2.83 -5.39
C SER A 58 2.50 2.67 -4.14
N ASP A 59 2.05 3.28 -3.04
CA ASP A 59 2.66 3.10 -1.72
C ASP A 59 2.02 1.87 -1.05
N GLU A 60 2.77 0.76 -1.06
CA GLU A 60 2.34 -0.55 -0.54
C GLU A 60 3.05 -0.91 0.77
N ILE A 61 3.55 0.08 1.50
CA ILE A 61 4.28 -0.14 2.77
C ILE A 61 3.45 -0.90 3.82
N HIS A 62 2.12 -0.89 3.73
CA HIS A 62 1.22 -1.61 4.62
C HIS A 62 0.73 -2.96 4.07
N ALA A 63 1.20 -3.41 2.90
CA ALA A 63 0.74 -4.63 2.24
C ALA A 63 0.82 -5.88 3.14
N ASP A 64 1.95 -6.04 3.83
CA ASP A 64 2.20 -7.19 4.71
C ASP A 64 1.37 -7.14 6.02
N LEU A 65 0.68 -6.01 6.31
CA LEU A 65 -0.24 -5.87 7.44
C LEU A 65 -1.70 -6.17 7.06
N THR A 66 -1.95 -6.70 5.88
CA THR A 66 -3.28 -7.14 5.47
C THR A 66 -3.81 -8.21 6.42
N LEU A 67 -4.98 -7.96 7.02
CA LEU A 67 -5.56 -8.79 8.06
C LEU A 67 -6.11 -10.11 7.50
N PRO A 68 -6.22 -11.17 8.32
CA PRO A 68 -6.81 -12.45 7.93
C PRO A 68 -8.19 -12.28 7.28
N GLY A 69 -8.42 -12.98 6.17
CA GLY A 69 -9.66 -12.89 5.39
C GLY A 69 -9.63 -11.86 4.26
N TYR A 70 -8.58 -11.05 4.17
CA TYR A 70 -8.36 -10.12 3.07
C TYR A 70 -7.13 -10.49 2.28
N THR A 71 -7.06 -10.04 1.04
CA THR A 71 -5.90 -10.25 0.15
C THR A 71 -5.53 -8.93 -0.48
N HIS A 72 -4.29 -8.51 -0.30
CA HIS A 72 -3.74 -7.32 -0.94
C HIS A 72 -3.31 -7.63 -2.37
N PRO A 73 -3.89 -6.99 -3.39
CA PRO A 73 -3.38 -7.08 -4.75
C PRO A 73 -2.29 -6.04 -4.97
N THR A 74 -1.07 -6.47 -5.29
CA THR A 74 -0.01 -5.55 -5.72
C THR A 74 -0.43 -4.82 -6.99
N PHE A 75 -0.34 -3.49 -7.01
CA PHE A 75 -0.84 -2.67 -8.11
C PHE A 75 -0.27 -3.06 -9.47
N ALA A 76 1.04 -3.26 -9.59
CA ALA A 76 1.68 -3.65 -10.84
C ALA A 76 1.19 -4.98 -11.42
N LEU A 77 0.54 -5.83 -10.60
CA LEU A 77 0.08 -7.17 -11.00
C LEU A 77 -1.41 -7.22 -11.38
N VAL A 78 -2.14 -6.11 -11.28
CA VAL A 78 -3.59 -6.13 -11.58
C VAL A 78 -3.90 -6.10 -13.07
N SER A 79 -3.06 -5.45 -13.89
CA SER A 79 -3.20 -5.40 -15.35
C SER A 79 -1.87 -5.07 -16.04
N GLU A 80 -1.82 -5.25 -17.38
CA GLU A 80 -0.66 -4.85 -18.18
C GLU A 80 -0.44 -3.33 -18.17
N LYS A 81 -1.51 -2.53 -18.16
CA LYS A 81 -1.42 -1.06 -18.05
C LYS A 81 -0.85 -0.65 -16.69
N ALA A 82 -1.29 -1.30 -15.60
CA ALA A 82 -0.71 -1.09 -14.27
C ALA A 82 0.78 -1.39 -14.25
N ARG A 83 1.19 -2.53 -14.80
CA ARG A 83 2.57 -2.98 -14.87
C ARG A 83 3.49 -2.00 -15.58
N ARG A 84 3.03 -1.42 -16.69
CA ARG A 84 3.82 -0.50 -17.52
C ARG A 84 3.81 0.95 -17.04
N ASN A 85 2.93 1.32 -16.15
CA ASN A 85 2.69 2.71 -15.78
C ASN A 85 2.72 2.93 -14.27
N SER A 86 3.55 2.16 -13.54
CA SER A 86 3.62 2.31 -12.08
C SER A 86 5.00 2.13 -11.51
N LEU A 87 5.17 2.74 -10.32
CA LEU A 87 6.23 2.46 -9.36
C LEU A 87 5.56 1.95 -8.10
N VAL A 88 5.95 0.77 -7.63
CA VAL A 88 5.44 0.18 -6.38
C VAL A 88 6.51 0.31 -5.31
N PHE A 89 6.19 1.00 -4.22
CA PHE A 89 7.07 1.19 -3.08
C PHE A 89 6.66 0.29 -1.92
N MET A 90 7.60 -0.43 -1.36
CA MET A 90 7.41 -1.36 -0.26
C MET A 90 8.49 -1.20 0.81
N SER A 91 8.18 -1.62 2.03
CA SER A 91 9.13 -1.60 3.12
C SER A 91 8.71 -2.58 4.23
N PRO A 92 9.62 -3.30 4.86
CA PRO A 92 9.33 -4.11 6.04
C PRO A 92 9.16 -3.27 7.32
N SER A 93 9.40 -1.96 7.25
CA SER A 93 9.45 -1.07 8.42
C SER A 93 8.18 -1.10 9.26
N LYS A 94 7.01 -1.23 8.63
CA LYS A 94 5.72 -1.27 9.33
C LYS A 94 5.40 -2.68 9.81
N ALA A 95 5.42 -3.65 8.91
CA ALA A 95 5.07 -5.02 9.20
C ALA A 95 5.96 -5.66 10.27
N PHE A 96 7.26 -5.37 10.25
CA PHE A 96 8.25 -5.95 11.18
C PHE A 96 8.74 -4.97 12.25
N ASN A 97 8.04 -3.85 12.44
CA ASN A 97 8.35 -2.85 13.49
C ASN A 97 9.83 -2.41 13.51
N MET A 98 10.37 -2.10 12.33
CA MET A 98 11.78 -1.71 12.19
C MET A 98 11.98 -0.36 11.48
N PRO A 99 11.24 0.71 11.86
CA PRO A 99 11.30 2.00 11.15
C PRO A 99 12.67 2.68 11.27
N GLY A 100 13.41 2.39 12.34
CA GLY A 100 14.75 2.95 12.59
C GLY A 100 15.81 2.53 11.58
N LEU A 101 15.58 1.45 10.80
CA LEU A 101 16.48 1.04 9.73
C LEU A 101 16.26 1.82 8.43
N ALA A 102 15.17 2.60 8.33
CA ALA A 102 14.86 3.50 7.20
C ALA A 102 15.06 2.82 5.83
N SER A 103 14.54 1.60 5.69
CA SER A 103 14.72 0.77 4.49
C SER A 103 13.44 0.66 3.70
N SER A 104 13.54 0.87 2.39
CA SER A 104 12.46 0.63 1.44
C SER A 104 13.04 0.13 0.12
N TYR A 105 12.17 -0.45 -0.70
CA TYR A 105 12.53 -0.84 -2.06
C TYR A 105 11.41 -0.47 -3.03
N CYS A 106 11.79 -0.30 -4.30
CA CYS A 106 10.87 0.05 -5.36
C CYS A 106 10.91 -0.99 -6.46
N ILE A 107 9.74 -1.40 -6.92
CA ILE A 107 9.56 -2.30 -8.06
C ILE A 107 9.04 -1.48 -9.23
N ILE A 108 9.77 -1.50 -10.33
CA ILE A 108 9.42 -0.77 -11.56
C ILE A 108 9.60 -1.74 -12.73
N GLU A 109 8.49 -2.18 -13.31
CA GLU A 109 8.51 -3.17 -14.40
C GLU A 109 8.90 -2.53 -15.75
N ASP A 110 8.43 -1.31 -16.02
CA ASP A 110 8.79 -0.60 -17.25
C ASP A 110 10.26 -0.18 -17.24
N GLU A 111 10.99 -0.57 -18.29
CA GLU A 111 12.43 -0.39 -18.37
C GLU A 111 12.84 1.10 -18.49
N ASP A 112 12.07 1.90 -19.23
CA ASP A 112 12.38 3.31 -19.41
C ASP A 112 12.13 4.10 -18.14
N ILE A 113 11.04 3.84 -17.44
CA ILE A 113 10.74 4.44 -16.14
C ILE A 113 11.82 4.03 -15.13
N ARG A 114 12.14 2.73 -15.06
CA ARG A 114 13.17 2.21 -14.14
C ARG A 114 14.53 2.85 -14.38
N ARG A 115 14.97 2.93 -15.64
CA ARG A 115 16.26 3.55 -16.00
C ARG A 115 16.30 5.02 -15.59
N ARG A 116 15.24 5.80 -15.87
CA ARG A 116 15.16 7.22 -15.50
C ARG A 116 15.17 7.40 -13.99
N PHE A 117 14.41 6.60 -13.26
CA PHE A 117 14.37 6.62 -11.81
C PHE A 117 15.76 6.29 -11.22
N GLN A 118 16.39 5.22 -11.68
CA GLN A 118 17.71 4.81 -11.22
C GLN A 118 18.77 5.87 -11.49
N THR A 119 18.80 6.43 -12.70
CA THR A 119 19.73 7.53 -13.06
C THR A 119 19.57 8.73 -12.13
N TYR A 120 18.34 9.09 -11.77
CA TYR A 120 18.08 10.19 -10.85
C TYR A 120 18.56 9.86 -9.43
N MET A 121 18.31 8.66 -8.95
CA MET A 121 18.75 8.21 -7.62
C MET A 121 20.28 8.19 -7.51
N GLU A 122 20.98 7.67 -8.53
CA GLU A 122 22.44 7.66 -8.59
C GLU A 122 23.02 9.07 -8.62
N ALA A 123 22.49 9.94 -9.49
CA ALA A 123 22.93 11.32 -9.58
C ALA A 123 22.68 12.16 -8.32
N SER A 124 21.72 11.74 -7.50
CA SER A 124 21.37 12.39 -6.24
C SER A 124 22.05 11.76 -5.01
N GLU A 125 22.89 10.74 -5.22
CA GLU A 125 23.55 9.97 -4.15
C GLU A 125 22.57 9.30 -3.15
N PHE A 126 21.32 9.01 -3.59
CA PHE A 126 20.30 8.32 -2.79
C PHE A 126 20.24 6.81 -3.08
N SER A 127 21.10 6.29 -3.94
CA SER A 127 21.06 4.89 -4.38
C SER A 127 21.60 3.90 -3.35
N GLU A 128 22.39 4.37 -2.38
CA GLU A 128 23.04 3.53 -1.40
C GLU A 128 22.29 3.54 -0.06
N GLY A 129 21.90 2.34 0.41
CA GLY A 129 21.31 2.15 1.71
C GLY A 129 22.32 1.81 2.79
N HIS A 130 21.87 1.79 4.02
CA HIS A 130 22.68 1.42 5.17
C HIS A 130 22.85 -0.11 5.25
N LEU A 131 24.08 -0.61 5.53
CA LEU A 131 24.37 -2.04 5.57
C LEU A 131 23.41 -2.84 6.46
N PHE A 132 23.13 -2.36 7.68
CA PHE A 132 22.20 -3.05 8.60
C PHE A 132 20.75 -3.00 8.11
N ALA A 133 20.39 -2.03 7.29
CA ALA A 133 19.08 -2.02 6.65
C ALA A 133 18.92 -3.19 5.68
N TYR A 134 19.90 -3.46 4.83
CA TYR A 134 19.88 -4.60 3.91
C TYR A 134 19.83 -5.94 4.66
N LEU A 135 20.64 -6.11 5.70
CA LEU A 135 20.63 -7.31 6.53
C LEU A 135 19.29 -7.47 7.27
N GLY A 136 18.74 -6.37 7.81
CA GLY A 136 17.45 -6.37 8.48
C GLY A 136 16.29 -6.74 7.57
N VAL A 137 16.23 -6.18 6.35
CA VAL A 137 15.23 -6.54 5.34
C VAL A 137 15.33 -8.02 4.99
N ALA A 138 16.53 -8.50 4.69
CA ALA A 138 16.75 -9.90 4.36
C ALA A 138 16.33 -10.84 5.50
N ALA A 139 16.68 -10.51 6.75
CA ALA A 139 16.31 -11.29 7.92
C ALA A 139 14.79 -11.31 8.15
N ALA A 140 14.13 -10.15 8.05
CA ALA A 140 12.69 -10.02 8.25
C ALA A 140 11.91 -10.87 7.25
N TYR A 141 12.18 -10.72 5.97
CA TYR A 141 11.46 -11.49 4.93
C TYR A 141 11.84 -12.98 4.87
N SER A 142 13.04 -13.35 5.27
CA SER A 142 13.45 -14.77 5.26
C SER A 142 12.98 -15.54 6.49
N ASN A 143 12.80 -14.88 7.65
CA ASN A 143 12.59 -15.59 8.91
C ASN A 143 11.46 -15.01 9.76
N GLY A 144 10.82 -13.91 9.35
CA GLY A 144 9.86 -13.18 10.17
C GLY A 144 8.40 -13.62 10.05
N THR A 145 8.09 -14.61 9.21
CA THR A 145 6.69 -15.00 8.92
C THR A 145 5.91 -15.36 10.18
N GLU A 146 6.45 -16.24 11.03
CA GLU A 146 5.78 -16.66 12.26
C GLU A 146 5.52 -15.48 13.22
N TRP A 147 6.48 -14.56 13.32
CA TRP A 147 6.32 -13.35 14.13
C TRP A 147 5.21 -12.45 13.56
N LEU A 148 5.17 -12.27 12.24
CA LEU A 148 4.18 -11.45 11.57
C LEU A 148 2.76 -12.03 11.74
N ASP A 149 2.61 -13.35 11.59
CA ASP A 149 1.33 -14.04 11.79
C ASP A 149 0.78 -13.80 13.20
N GLN A 150 1.63 -13.93 14.24
CA GLN A 150 1.26 -13.64 15.62
C GLN A 150 0.88 -12.16 15.84
N VAL A 151 1.58 -11.25 15.20
CA VAL A 151 1.25 -9.80 15.26
C VAL A 151 -0.10 -9.53 14.62
N LEU A 152 -0.39 -10.12 13.46
CA LEU A 152 -1.67 -9.94 12.77
C LEU A 152 -2.83 -10.50 13.61
N GLU A 153 -2.66 -11.66 14.25
CA GLU A 153 -3.64 -12.24 15.18
C GLU A 153 -3.87 -11.30 16.38
N TYR A 154 -2.80 -10.78 16.97
CA TYR A 154 -2.90 -9.84 18.08
C TYR A 154 -3.62 -8.52 17.68
N ILE A 155 -3.31 -7.97 16.52
CA ILE A 155 -3.97 -6.77 15.99
C ILE A 155 -5.46 -7.06 15.75
N GLN A 156 -5.79 -8.21 15.17
CA GLN A 156 -7.17 -8.64 14.95
C GLN A 156 -7.95 -8.69 16.28
N GLY A 157 -7.37 -9.27 17.32
CA GLY A 157 -7.97 -9.29 18.65
C GLY A 157 -8.22 -7.90 19.25
N ASN A 158 -7.30 -6.95 19.03
CA ASN A 158 -7.46 -5.55 19.45
C ASN A 158 -8.60 -4.86 18.70
N ILE A 159 -8.75 -5.13 17.41
CA ILE A 159 -9.85 -4.60 16.59
C ILE A 159 -11.19 -5.13 17.09
N ASP A 160 -11.28 -6.43 17.33
CA ASP A 160 -12.50 -7.08 17.83
C ASP A 160 -12.88 -6.51 19.19
N PHE A 161 -11.93 -6.44 20.12
CA PHE A 161 -12.15 -5.84 21.44
C PHE A 161 -12.65 -4.38 21.34
N THR A 162 -12.02 -3.58 20.48
CA THR A 162 -12.39 -2.16 20.32
C THR A 162 -13.81 -2.01 19.78
N ASP A 163 -14.16 -2.80 18.76
CA ASP A 163 -15.49 -2.78 18.14
C ASP A 163 -16.58 -3.17 19.16
N GLU A 164 -16.36 -4.25 19.91
CA GLU A 164 -17.27 -4.71 20.95
C GLU A 164 -17.41 -3.69 22.09
N TYR A 165 -16.29 -3.12 22.54
CA TYR A 165 -16.29 -2.11 23.59
C TYR A 165 -17.10 -0.86 23.19
N LEU A 166 -16.88 -0.36 21.98
CA LEU A 166 -17.60 0.81 21.45
C LEU A 166 -19.09 0.53 21.35
N LYS A 167 -19.49 -0.63 20.81
CA LYS A 167 -20.89 -1.02 20.71
C LYS A 167 -21.58 -1.09 22.08
N ALA A 168 -20.89 -1.62 23.09
CA ALA A 168 -21.45 -1.81 24.43
C ALA A 168 -21.48 -0.52 25.25
N ASN A 169 -20.45 0.35 25.14
CA ASN A 169 -20.23 1.45 26.07
C ASN A 169 -20.41 2.84 25.45
N ILE A 170 -20.19 2.99 24.12
CA ILE A 170 -20.23 4.26 23.42
C ILE A 170 -20.94 4.11 22.07
N PRO A 171 -22.24 3.78 22.05
CA PRO A 171 -22.95 3.43 20.80
C PRO A 171 -23.07 4.59 19.78
N ALA A 172 -22.76 5.82 20.21
CA ALA A 172 -22.70 6.97 19.31
C ALA A 172 -21.47 6.97 18.40
N ILE A 173 -20.42 6.19 18.73
CA ILE A 173 -19.21 6.02 17.94
C ILE A 173 -19.28 4.69 17.18
N ARG A 174 -19.11 4.77 15.87
CA ARG A 174 -19.01 3.57 15.03
C ARG A 174 -17.59 3.46 14.49
N MET A 175 -16.99 2.29 14.69
CA MET A 175 -15.68 2.00 14.11
C MET A 175 -15.83 1.66 12.62
N ILE A 176 -14.98 2.26 11.79
CA ILE A 176 -14.74 1.76 10.43
C ILE A 176 -13.75 0.61 10.59
N ARG A 177 -14.22 -0.63 10.38
CA ARG A 177 -13.39 -1.81 10.61
C ARG A 177 -12.27 -1.87 9.58
N PRO A 178 -10.99 -1.86 10.00
CA PRO A 178 -9.87 -1.93 9.06
C PRO A 178 -9.75 -3.35 8.45
N GLN A 179 -9.13 -3.40 7.28
CA GLN A 179 -8.81 -4.61 6.52
C GLN A 179 -7.27 -4.82 6.46
N ALA A 180 -6.52 -3.75 6.80
CA ALA A 180 -5.07 -3.76 6.91
C ALA A 180 -4.60 -2.74 7.95
#